data_6e11795c66028e752a08ec88af8a95da
#
_entry.id   6e11795c66028e752a08ec88af8a95da
#
_cell.length_a   1.000
_cell.length_b   1.000
_cell.length_c   1.000
_cell.angle_alpha   90.00
_cell.angle_beta   90.00
_cell.angle_gamma   90.00
#
_symmetry.space_group_name_H-M   'P 1'
#
loop_
_entity.id
_entity.type
_entity.pdbx_description
1 polymer ?
#
loop_
_entity_poly.entity_id
_entity_poly.type
_entity_poly.pdbx_seq_one_letter_code
_entity_poly.pdbx_strand_id
1 'polypeptide(L)'
;MGTYIRNKLSKKEMETTAEELRHGQIVIVTARWALVLAGLALLMWRPVDLAAFTIGILVVLALAVVNFFLHVQILRDRPIARTSVYGMSLADLLVITLIVITREGFNAHTFVFYYPAVLAYSLVFPGRISLLLTAGLMAVYGVISMPEVMNVELNQQILVTRLLMIAAVSYLGYRYRLVERRRLEALRSSSLKPLRAQLIGCEAKGG
;
A
#
# COMPACT_ATOMS: atom_id res chain seq x y z
N MET A 1 6.40 2.48 43.73
CA MET A 1 5.34 1.75 42.98
C MET A 1 4.91 2.50 41.70
N GLY A 2 4.72 3.82 41.74
CA GLY A 2 4.33 4.65 40.60
C GLY A 2 5.30 4.61 39.37
N THR A 3 6.61 4.60 39.62
CA THR A 3 7.63 4.53 38.57
C THR A 3 7.58 3.22 37.79
N TYR A 4 7.32 2.11 38.47
CA TYR A 4 7.18 0.78 37.83
C TYR A 4 5.97 0.73 36.86
N ILE A 5 4.83 1.27 37.28
CA ILE A 5 3.60 1.29 36.48
C ILE A 5 3.79 2.22 35.28
N ARG A 6 4.44 3.37 35.45
CA ARG A 6 4.77 4.31 34.35
C ARG A 6 5.66 3.66 33.30
N ASN A 7 6.71 2.94 33.72
CA ASN A 7 7.58 2.21 32.79
C ASN A 7 6.83 1.09 32.05
N LYS A 8 5.92 0.39 32.75
CA LYS A 8 5.09 -0.66 32.14
C LYS A 8 4.10 -0.09 31.09
N LEU A 9 3.53 1.10 31.35
CA LEU A 9 2.67 1.82 30.39
C LEU A 9 3.46 2.23 29.15
N SER A 10 4.62 2.87 29.33
CA SER A 10 5.50 3.29 28.24
C SER A 10 5.95 2.10 27.38
N LYS A 11 6.32 0.98 28.01
CA LYS A 11 6.70 -0.24 27.28
C LYS A 11 5.54 -0.80 26.47
N LYS A 12 4.34 -0.87 27.04
CA LYS A 12 3.14 -1.36 26.35
C LYS A 12 2.71 -0.44 25.19
N GLU A 13 2.85 0.88 25.35
CA GLU A 13 2.62 1.84 24.26
C GLU A 13 3.61 1.68 23.11
N MET A 14 4.86 1.37 23.40
CA MET A 14 5.90 1.12 22.40
C MET A 14 5.65 -0.21 21.67
N GLU A 15 5.26 -1.26 22.38
CA GLU A 15 4.92 -2.57 21.81
C GLU A 15 3.71 -2.47 20.86
N THR A 16 2.63 -1.78 21.25
CA THR A 16 1.45 -1.59 20.38
C THR A 16 1.76 -0.78 19.14
N THR A 17 2.63 0.22 19.21
CA THR A 17 3.04 1.01 18.05
C THR A 17 3.89 0.17 17.08
N ALA A 18 4.74 -0.71 17.60
CA ALA A 18 5.53 -1.63 16.80
C ALA A 18 4.65 -2.67 16.08
N GLU A 19 3.64 -3.21 16.75
CA GLU A 19 2.67 -4.14 16.16
C GLU A 19 1.84 -3.49 15.03
N GLU A 20 1.38 -2.24 15.20
CA GLU A 20 0.67 -1.49 14.17
C GLU A 20 1.54 -1.29 12.91
N LEU A 21 2.81 -0.93 13.09
CA LEU A 21 3.76 -0.78 11.99
C LEU A 21 4.00 -2.11 11.26
N ARG A 22 4.14 -3.19 12.01
CA ARG A 22 4.33 -4.54 11.46
C ARG A 22 3.14 -5.00 10.64
N HIS A 23 1.92 -4.76 11.12
CA HIS A 23 0.69 -5.13 10.41
C HIS A 23 0.58 -4.42 9.05
N GLY A 24 0.85 -3.12 9.01
CA GLY A 24 0.90 -2.35 7.77
C GLY A 24 1.95 -2.86 6.78
N GLN A 25 3.12 -3.27 7.26
CA GLN A 25 4.20 -3.81 6.42
C GLN A 25 3.82 -5.17 5.81
N ILE A 26 3.15 -6.05 6.56
CA ILE A 26 2.67 -7.34 6.07
C ILE A 26 1.66 -7.15 4.94
N VAL A 27 0.71 -6.23 5.09
CA VAL A 27 -0.29 -5.93 4.06
C VAL A 27 0.36 -5.49 2.75
N ILE A 28 1.37 -4.60 2.82
CA ILE A 28 2.11 -4.14 1.62
C ILE A 28 2.81 -5.31 0.93
N VAL A 29 3.54 -6.13 1.69
CA VAL A 29 4.30 -7.24 1.12
C VAL A 29 3.36 -8.27 0.49
N THR A 30 2.23 -8.57 1.14
CA THR A 30 1.21 -9.48 0.59
C THR A 30 0.60 -8.94 -0.70
N ALA A 31 0.25 -7.65 -0.74
CA ALA A 31 -0.27 -7.01 -1.95
C ALA A 31 0.75 -7.06 -3.11
N ARG A 32 2.03 -6.89 -2.80
CA ARG A 32 3.12 -6.99 -3.79
C ARG A 32 3.30 -8.41 -4.33
N TRP A 33 3.17 -9.43 -3.48
CA TRP A 33 3.19 -10.81 -3.95
C TRP A 33 2.02 -11.10 -4.89
N ALA A 34 0.82 -10.57 -4.57
CA ALA A 34 -0.32 -10.66 -5.49
C ALA A 34 -0.04 -9.99 -6.84
N LEU A 35 0.64 -8.83 -6.84
CA LEU A 35 1.07 -8.15 -8.08
C LEU A 35 2.07 -8.99 -8.89
N VAL A 36 3.06 -9.60 -8.24
CA VAL A 36 4.05 -10.47 -8.88
C VAL A 36 3.37 -11.69 -9.52
N LEU A 37 2.48 -12.36 -8.78
CA LEU A 37 1.73 -13.52 -9.27
C LEU A 37 0.79 -13.16 -10.43
N ALA A 38 0.07 -12.04 -10.33
CA ALA A 38 -0.79 -11.56 -11.40
C ALA A 38 0.01 -11.15 -12.64
N GLY A 39 1.20 -10.53 -12.47
CA GLY A 39 2.12 -10.21 -13.55
C GLY A 39 2.63 -11.45 -14.28
N LEU A 40 3.00 -12.49 -13.52
CA LEU A 40 3.42 -13.76 -14.08
C LEU A 40 2.27 -14.46 -14.84
N ALA A 41 1.07 -14.48 -14.26
CA ALA A 41 -0.11 -15.07 -14.89
C ALA A 41 -0.44 -14.38 -16.22
N LEU A 42 -0.40 -13.04 -16.29
CA LEU A 42 -0.63 -12.29 -17.50
C LEU A 42 0.44 -12.53 -18.57
N LEU A 43 1.71 -12.67 -18.17
CA LEU A 43 2.80 -13.02 -19.08
C LEU A 43 2.59 -14.40 -19.71
N MET A 44 2.10 -15.36 -18.94
CA MET A 44 1.83 -16.72 -19.44
C MET A 44 0.55 -16.82 -20.26
N TRP A 45 -0.41 -15.92 -20.05
CA TRP A 45 -1.70 -15.98 -20.74
C TRP A 45 -1.66 -15.48 -22.17
N ARG A 46 -0.74 -14.58 -22.51
CA ARG A 46 -0.63 -14.01 -23.86
C ARG A 46 0.59 -14.53 -24.61
N PRO A 47 0.42 -14.97 -25.88
CA PRO A 47 1.55 -15.19 -26.76
C PRO A 47 2.19 -13.83 -27.07
N VAL A 48 3.36 -13.59 -26.53
CA VAL A 48 4.20 -12.40 -26.78
C VAL A 48 5.42 -12.82 -27.57
N ASP A 49 5.96 -11.89 -28.34
CA ASP A 49 7.28 -12.05 -28.95
C ASP A 49 8.32 -12.42 -27.88
N LEU A 50 9.29 -13.27 -28.24
CA LEU A 50 10.29 -13.82 -27.33
C LEU A 50 11.07 -12.73 -26.58
N ALA A 51 11.41 -11.64 -27.27
CA ALA A 51 12.12 -10.51 -26.66
C ALA A 51 11.26 -9.81 -25.60
N ALA A 52 10.00 -9.55 -25.93
CA ALA A 52 9.05 -8.92 -25.02
C ALA A 52 8.71 -9.84 -23.81
N PHE A 53 8.65 -11.14 -24.03
CA PHE A 53 8.47 -12.14 -22.96
C PHE A 53 9.65 -12.13 -21.99
N THR A 54 10.89 -12.14 -22.53
CA THR A 54 12.11 -12.12 -21.72
C THR A 54 12.21 -10.85 -20.87
N ILE A 55 11.93 -9.68 -21.45
CA ILE A 55 11.90 -8.40 -20.70
C ILE A 55 10.84 -8.46 -19.61
N GLY A 56 9.64 -8.96 -19.91
CA GLY A 56 8.56 -9.11 -18.95
C GLY A 56 8.95 -10.00 -17.77
N ILE A 57 9.55 -11.16 -18.03
CA ILE A 57 10.05 -12.06 -16.98
C ILE A 57 11.12 -11.37 -16.13
N LEU A 58 12.07 -10.67 -16.73
CA LEU A 58 13.11 -9.96 -16.00
C LEU A 58 12.52 -8.90 -15.05
N VAL A 59 11.53 -8.15 -15.51
CA VAL A 59 10.83 -7.15 -14.66
C VAL A 59 10.09 -7.82 -13.50
N VAL A 60 9.33 -8.89 -13.76
CA VAL A 60 8.61 -9.63 -12.71
C VAL A 60 9.59 -10.26 -11.72
N LEU A 61 10.70 -10.81 -12.20
CA LEU A 61 11.74 -11.40 -11.36
C LEU A 61 12.41 -10.32 -10.49
N ALA A 62 12.74 -9.16 -11.04
CA ALA A 62 13.29 -8.04 -10.27
C ALA A 62 12.33 -7.59 -9.16
N LEU A 63 11.03 -7.46 -9.45
CA LEU A 63 10.01 -7.15 -8.46
C LEU A 63 9.91 -8.24 -7.39
N ALA A 64 9.98 -9.51 -7.78
CA ALA A 64 9.95 -10.65 -6.85
C ALA A 64 11.16 -10.65 -5.91
N VAL A 65 12.38 -10.38 -6.43
CA VAL A 65 13.60 -10.30 -5.63
C VAL A 65 13.53 -9.17 -4.61
N VAL A 66 13.10 -7.98 -5.02
CA VAL A 66 12.92 -6.84 -4.11
C VAL A 66 11.88 -7.17 -3.04
N ASN A 67 10.76 -7.78 -3.43
CA ASN A 67 9.71 -8.18 -2.49
C ASN A 67 10.17 -9.26 -1.51
N PHE A 68 10.95 -10.24 -1.99
CA PHE A 68 11.56 -11.26 -1.14
C PHE A 68 12.50 -10.64 -0.10
N PHE A 69 13.32 -9.68 -0.50
CA PHE A 69 14.22 -8.98 0.42
C PHE A 69 13.44 -8.25 1.53
N LEU A 70 12.34 -7.57 1.18
CA LEU A 70 11.45 -6.94 2.15
C LEU A 70 10.80 -7.95 3.09
N HIS A 71 10.36 -9.08 2.54
CA HIS A 71 9.76 -10.14 3.33
C HIS A 71 10.75 -10.68 4.37
N VAL A 72 12.00 -10.89 3.98
CA VAL A 72 13.07 -11.33 4.89
C VAL A 72 13.36 -10.28 5.96
N GLN A 73 13.34 -8.97 5.63
CA GLN A 73 13.52 -7.91 6.63
C GLN A 73 12.41 -7.92 7.68
N ILE A 74 11.15 -8.13 7.27
CA ILE A 74 10.01 -8.23 8.19
C ILE A 74 10.16 -9.46 9.09
N LEU A 75 10.59 -10.61 8.55
CA LEU A 75 10.82 -11.83 9.33
C LEU A 75 11.96 -11.68 10.36
N ARG A 76 12.93 -10.82 10.09
CA ARG A 76 14.03 -10.52 11.01
C ARG A 76 13.68 -9.45 12.06
N ASP A 77 12.41 -9.07 12.17
CA ASP A 77 11.91 -8.02 13.08
C ASP A 77 12.66 -6.68 12.97
N ARG A 78 13.27 -6.41 11.81
CA ARG A 78 13.93 -5.13 11.55
C ARG A 78 12.91 -4.13 10.99
N PRO A 79 12.63 -3.02 11.68
CA PRO A 79 11.69 -2.03 11.18
C PRO A 79 12.23 -1.41 9.89
N ILE A 80 11.46 -1.53 8.81
CA ILE A 80 11.78 -0.86 7.55
C ILE A 80 11.52 0.63 7.74
N ALA A 81 12.49 1.46 7.37
CA ALA A 81 12.33 2.91 7.43
C ALA A 81 11.10 3.34 6.60
N ARG A 82 10.26 4.22 7.14
CA ARG A 82 9.05 4.72 6.43
C ARG A 82 9.37 5.28 5.05
N THR A 83 10.50 5.95 4.92
CA THR A 83 10.97 6.51 3.64
C THR A 83 11.20 5.42 2.59
N SER A 84 11.75 4.26 2.98
CA SER A 84 11.96 3.13 2.06
C SER A 84 10.63 2.56 1.57
N VAL A 85 9.61 2.48 2.43
CA VAL A 85 8.27 2.02 2.05
C VAL A 85 7.62 2.97 1.03
N TYR A 86 7.78 4.30 1.21
CA TYR A 86 7.29 5.29 0.25
C TYR A 86 8.01 5.18 -1.09
N GLY A 87 9.34 5.10 -1.06
CA GLY A 87 10.16 4.97 -2.27
C GLY A 87 9.80 3.71 -3.07
N MET A 88 9.60 2.58 -2.41
CA MET A 88 9.22 1.33 -3.06
C MET A 88 7.82 1.38 -3.67
N SER A 89 6.84 1.97 -2.98
CA SER A 89 5.49 2.11 -3.55
C SER A 89 5.47 3.06 -4.74
N LEU A 90 6.29 4.10 -4.73
CA LEU A 90 6.47 4.98 -5.88
C LEU A 90 7.14 4.23 -7.04
N ALA A 91 8.16 3.42 -6.76
CA ALA A 91 8.83 2.59 -7.76
C ALA A 91 7.86 1.59 -8.40
N ASP A 92 6.97 0.95 -7.64
CA ASP A 92 5.94 0.07 -8.19
C ASP A 92 5.02 0.81 -9.17
N LEU A 93 4.54 2.01 -8.79
CA LEU A 93 3.71 2.83 -9.68
C LEU A 93 4.46 3.24 -10.96
N LEU A 94 5.74 3.61 -10.84
CA LEU A 94 6.57 3.96 -11.99
C LEU A 94 6.77 2.76 -12.92
N VAL A 95 7.04 1.57 -12.39
CA VAL A 95 7.20 0.34 -13.18
C VAL A 95 5.91 0.00 -13.90
N ILE A 96 4.75 0.03 -13.21
CA ILE A 96 3.45 -0.23 -13.83
C ILE A 96 3.18 0.81 -14.93
N THR A 97 3.44 2.09 -14.69
CA THR A 97 3.26 3.17 -15.66
C THR A 97 4.15 2.97 -16.88
N LEU A 98 5.42 2.61 -16.67
CA LEU A 98 6.36 2.33 -17.76
C LEU A 98 5.88 1.14 -18.62
N ILE A 99 5.40 0.07 -18.00
CA ILE A 99 4.84 -1.09 -18.71
C ILE A 99 3.61 -0.67 -19.53
N VAL A 100 2.72 0.15 -18.97
CA VAL A 100 1.54 0.65 -19.70
C VAL A 100 1.96 1.48 -20.92
N ILE A 101 2.93 2.39 -20.77
CA ILE A 101 3.42 3.24 -21.88
C ILE A 101 4.07 2.40 -22.97
N THR A 102 4.92 1.44 -22.59
CA THR A 102 5.78 0.72 -23.57
C THR A 102 5.06 -0.41 -24.28
N ARG A 103 3.98 -0.93 -23.72
CA ARG A 103 3.31 -2.12 -24.28
C ARG A 103 2.15 -1.81 -25.21
N GLU A 104 1.12 -1.16 -24.74
CA GLU A 104 -0.14 -1.03 -25.48
C GLU A 104 -0.84 0.32 -25.23
N GLY A 105 -0.21 1.26 -24.53
CA GLY A 105 -0.80 2.55 -24.22
C GLY A 105 -2.17 2.40 -23.49
N PHE A 106 -3.19 3.04 -24.04
CA PHE A 106 -4.55 3.01 -23.49
C PHE A 106 -5.17 1.59 -23.46
N ASN A 107 -4.87 0.74 -24.45
CA ASN A 107 -5.45 -0.61 -24.55
C ASN A 107 -4.74 -1.64 -23.64
N ALA A 108 -3.74 -1.23 -22.87
CA ALA A 108 -3.00 -2.12 -21.99
C ALA A 108 -3.89 -2.79 -20.95
N HIS A 109 -3.95 -4.13 -20.98
CA HIS A 109 -4.59 -4.91 -19.90
C HIS A 109 -3.82 -4.78 -18.58
N THR A 110 -2.56 -4.39 -18.64
CA THR A 110 -1.70 -4.10 -17.50
C THR A 110 -2.21 -2.95 -16.63
N PHE A 111 -3.15 -2.13 -17.12
CA PHE A 111 -3.86 -1.14 -16.32
C PHE A 111 -4.46 -1.74 -15.02
N VAL A 112 -4.89 -2.98 -15.02
CA VAL A 112 -5.46 -3.67 -13.86
C VAL A 112 -4.50 -3.67 -12.66
N PHE A 113 -3.18 -3.61 -12.88
CA PHE A 113 -2.18 -3.56 -11.81
C PHE A 113 -2.18 -2.28 -10.99
N TYR A 114 -2.76 -1.20 -11.50
CA TYR A 114 -2.93 0.00 -10.70
C TYR A 114 -3.84 -0.23 -9.49
N TYR A 115 -4.88 -1.07 -9.60
CA TYR A 115 -5.84 -1.27 -8.51
C TYR A 115 -5.21 -1.82 -7.23
N PRO A 116 -4.49 -2.96 -7.24
CA PRO A 116 -3.84 -3.45 -6.03
C PRO A 116 -2.71 -2.54 -5.54
N ALA A 117 -1.99 -1.84 -6.44
CA ALA A 117 -0.98 -0.87 -6.05
C ALA A 117 -1.61 0.33 -5.32
N VAL A 118 -2.71 0.89 -5.87
CA VAL A 118 -3.48 1.98 -5.27
C VAL A 118 -4.06 1.58 -3.93
N LEU A 119 -4.63 0.38 -3.84
CA LEU A 119 -5.17 -0.15 -2.60
C LEU A 119 -4.07 -0.26 -1.54
N ALA A 120 -2.91 -0.84 -1.88
CA ALA A 120 -1.79 -1.03 -0.96
C ALA A 120 -1.31 0.30 -0.36
N TYR A 121 -1.03 1.32 -1.18
CA TYR A 121 -0.56 2.59 -0.64
C TYR A 121 -1.66 3.38 0.08
N SER A 122 -2.94 3.26 -0.32
CA SER A 122 -4.04 3.95 0.35
C SER A 122 -4.32 3.39 1.75
N LEU A 123 -4.03 2.12 1.99
CA LEU A 123 -4.09 1.48 3.30
C LEU A 123 -2.98 1.96 4.24
N VAL A 124 -1.79 2.24 3.72
CA VAL A 124 -0.59 2.46 4.52
C VAL A 124 -0.23 3.93 4.68
N PHE A 125 -0.38 4.73 3.61
CA PHE A 125 0.08 6.13 3.64
C PHE A 125 -0.93 7.06 4.31
N PRO A 126 -0.45 8.19 4.91
CA PRO A 126 -1.33 9.23 5.40
C PRO A 126 -2.29 9.70 4.29
N GLY A 127 -3.54 10.01 4.66
CA GLY A 127 -4.59 10.33 3.68
C GLY A 127 -4.20 11.42 2.68
N ARG A 128 -3.45 12.44 3.10
CA ARG A 128 -2.94 13.50 2.21
C ARG A 128 -1.97 12.97 1.16
N ILE A 129 -1.05 12.10 1.56
CA ILE A 129 -0.06 11.50 0.64
C ILE A 129 -0.75 10.53 -0.32
N SER A 130 -1.67 9.70 0.19
CA SER A 130 -2.47 8.79 -0.63
C SER A 130 -3.28 9.55 -1.68
N LEU A 131 -3.93 10.66 -1.29
CA LEU A 131 -4.69 11.51 -2.21
C LEU A 131 -3.79 12.11 -3.31
N LEU A 132 -2.64 12.66 -2.94
CA LEU A 132 -1.68 13.23 -3.90
C LEU A 132 -1.16 12.19 -4.88
N LEU A 133 -0.81 10.99 -4.40
CA LEU A 133 -0.36 9.88 -5.26
C LEU A 133 -1.46 9.43 -6.22
N THR A 134 -2.70 9.34 -5.73
CA THR A 134 -3.85 8.96 -6.57
C THR A 134 -4.12 10.02 -7.63
N ALA A 135 -4.14 11.30 -7.26
CA ALA A 135 -4.36 12.40 -8.19
C ALA A 135 -3.23 12.47 -9.23
N GLY A 136 -1.98 12.32 -8.80
CA GLY A 136 -0.82 12.26 -9.69
C GLY A 136 -0.89 11.09 -10.67
N LEU A 137 -1.25 9.89 -10.18
CA LEU A 137 -1.46 8.72 -11.03
C LEU A 137 -2.56 8.93 -12.06
N MET A 138 -3.71 9.48 -11.63
CA MET A 138 -4.82 9.77 -12.54
C MET A 138 -4.42 10.80 -13.60
N ALA A 139 -3.67 11.85 -13.22
CA ALA A 139 -3.16 12.85 -14.15
C ALA A 139 -2.19 12.24 -15.16
N VAL A 140 -1.21 11.47 -14.71
CA VAL A 140 -0.24 10.79 -15.59
C VAL A 140 -0.93 9.82 -16.54
N TYR A 141 -1.83 8.98 -16.02
CA TYR A 141 -2.58 8.04 -16.86
C TYR A 141 -3.48 8.76 -17.85
N GLY A 142 -4.16 9.85 -17.44
CA GLY A 142 -4.98 10.68 -18.30
C GLY A 142 -4.18 11.28 -19.45
N VAL A 143 -3.01 11.87 -19.16
CA VAL A 143 -2.12 12.45 -20.18
C VAL A 143 -1.62 11.39 -21.18
N ILE A 144 -1.20 10.23 -20.70
CA ILE A 144 -0.72 9.13 -21.54
C ILE A 144 -1.84 8.62 -22.46
N SER A 145 -3.07 8.60 -21.99
CA SER A 145 -4.23 8.09 -22.73
C SER A 145 -4.84 9.11 -23.72
N MET A 146 -4.53 10.40 -23.58
CA MET A 146 -5.10 11.46 -24.41
C MET A 146 -5.02 11.23 -25.92
N PRO A 147 -3.87 10.82 -26.50
CA PRO A 147 -3.77 10.66 -27.97
C PRO A 147 -4.77 9.65 -28.54
N GLU A 148 -5.07 8.59 -27.79
CA GLU A 148 -5.97 7.52 -28.23
C GLU A 148 -7.44 7.82 -27.94
N VAL A 149 -7.70 8.69 -26.98
CA VAL A 149 -9.04 9.03 -26.49
C VAL A 149 -9.68 10.16 -27.27
N MET A 150 -8.89 11.11 -27.82
CA MET A 150 -9.42 12.29 -28.50
C MET A 150 -10.23 11.96 -29.77
N ASN A 151 -9.96 10.82 -30.41
CA ASN A 151 -10.56 10.47 -31.69
C ASN A 151 -11.73 9.48 -31.61
N VAL A 152 -12.02 8.92 -30.43
CA VAL A 152 -13.06 7.88 -30.28
C VAL A 152 -13.84 8.09 -28.98
N GLU A 153 -15.14 8.36 -29.11
CA GLU A 153 -16.04 8.60 -27.95
C GLU A 153 -16.06 7.41 -26.97
N LEU A 154 -16.03 6.18 -27.47
CA LEU A 154 -16.00 4.98 -26.64
C LEU A 154 -14.75 4.96 -25.74
N ASN A 155 -13.61 5.41 -26.25
CA ASN A 155 -12.38 5.49 -25.46
C ASN A 155 -12.46 6.52 -24.36
N GLN A 156 -13.20 7.61 -24.55
CA GLN A 156 -13.45 8.63 -23.52
C GLN A 156 -14.24 8.03 -22.36
N GLN A 157 -15.30 7.27 -22.64
CA GLN A 157 -16.09 6.59 -21.60
C GLN A 157 -15.25 5.57 -20.83
N ILE A 158 -14.41 4.78 -21.53
CA ILE A 158 -13.50 3.82 -20.91
C ILE A 158 -12.48 4.54 -20.00
N LEU A 159 -11.90 5.65 -20.45
CA LEU A 159 -10.96 6.43 -19.65
C LEU A 159 -11.61 6.95 -18.36
N VAL A 160 -12.77 7.59 -18.48
CA VAL A 160 -13.52 8.10 -17.33
C VAL A 160 -13.83 6.96 -16.35
N THR A 161 -14.30 5.83 -16.84
CA THR A 161 -14.58 4.65 -16.01
C THR A 161 -13.35 4.16 -15.27
N ARG A 162 -12.19 4.07 -15.94
CA ARG A 162 -10.93 3.65 -15.33
C ARG A 162 -10.46 4.62 -14.25
N LEU A 163 -10.54 5.93 -14.50
CA LEU A 163 -10.20 6.97 -13.52
C LEU A 163 -11.13 6.91 -12.31
N LEU A 164 -12.44 6.74 -12.52
CA LEU A 164 -13.41 6.56 -11.44
C LEU A 164 -13.10 5.31 -10.60
N MET A 165 -12.72 4.21 -11.24
CA MET A 165 -12.34 2.98 -10.52
C MET A 165 -11.07 3.17 -9.68
N ILE A 166 -10.05 3.87 -10.18
CA ILE A 166 -8.85 4.23 -9.40
C ILE A 166 -9.26 5.05 -8.17
N ALA A 167 -10.09 6.08 -8.38
CA ALA A 167 -10.57 6.94 -7.30
C ALA A 167 -11.39 6.15 -6.26
N ALA A 168 -12.28 5.27 -6.72
CA ALA A 168 -13.09 4.41 -5.85
C ALA A 168 -12.23 3.47 -5.00
N VAL A 169 -11.24 2.79 -5.60
CA VAL A 169 -10.32 1.90 -4.90
C VAL A 169 -9.49 2.67 -3.87
N SER A 170 -8.98 3.85 -4.22
CA SER A 170 -8.26 4.72 -3.30
C SER A 170 -9.14 5.17 -2.13
N TYR A 171 -10.38 5.56 -2.40
CA TYR A 171 -11.36 5.95 -1.39
C TYR A 171 -11.70 4.80 -0.44
N LEU A 172 -11.93 3.59 -0.98
CA LEU A 172 -12.19 2.40 -0.18
C LEU A 172 -11.03 2.08 0.75
N GLY A 173 -9.78 2.10 0.25
CA GLY A 173 -8.59 1.90 1.05
C GLY A 173 -8.45 2.94 2.16
N TYR A 174 -8.70 4.22 1.86
CA TYR A 174 -8.72 5.30 2.84
C TYR A 174 -9.79 5.08 3.93
N ARG A 175 -11.01 4.72 3.54
CA ARG A 175 -12.13 4.45 4.47
C ARG A 175 -11.83 3.25 5.36
N TYR A 176 -11.33 2.16 4.79
CA TYR A 176 -10.92 0.98 5.55
C TYR A 176 -9.88 1.33 6.61
N ARG A 177 -8.84 2.08 6.22
CA ARG A 177 -7.82 2.55 7.15
C ARG A 177 -8.38 3.40 8.30
N LEU A 178 -9.35 4.28 8.02
CA LEU A 178 -9.99 5.07 9.08
C LEU A 178 -10.74 4.19 10.08
N VAL A 179 -11.46 3.19 9.59
CA VAL A 179 -12.21 2.24 10.43
C VAL A 179 -11.24 1.44 11.28
N GLU A 180 -10.19 0.90 10.67
CA GLU A 180 -9.19 0.09 11.37
C GLU A 180 -8.45 0.89 12.44
N ARG A 181 -8.06 2.13 12.16
CA ARG A 181 -7.47 3.02 13.17
C ARG A 181 -8.39 3.24 14.36
N ARG A 182 -9.67 3.55 14.13
CA ARG A 182 -10.65 3.72 15.22
C ARG A 182 -10.79 2.45 16.06
N ARG A 183 -10.81 1.29 15.40
CA ARG A 183 -10.86 0.00 16.08
C ARG A 183 -9.64 -0.23 16.97
N LEU A 184 -8.44 0.02 16.46
CA LEU A 184 -7.19 -0.10 17.22
C LEU A 184 -7.13 0.88 18.38
N GLU A 185 -7.55 2.13 18.19
CA GLU A 185 -7.65 3.13 19.26
C GLU A 185 -8.63 2.71 20.37
N ALA A 186 -9.78 2.13 20.00
CA ALA A 186 -10.76 1.61 20.95
C ALA A 186 -10.19 0.45 21.79
N LEU A 187 -9.51 -0.51 21.12
CA LEU A 187 -8.84 -1.62 21.80
C LEU A 187 -7.72 -1.12 22.73
N ARG A 188 -6.92 -0.17 22.27
CA ARG A 188 -5.86 0.45 23.06
C ARG A 188 -6.41 1.14 24.31
N SER A 189 -7.47 1.93 24.14
CA SER A 189 -8.10 2.63 25.28
C SER A 189 -8.66 1.66 26.30
N SER A 190 -9.29 0.56 25.88
CA SER A 190 -9.84 -0.45 26.78
C SER A 190 -8.73 -1.21 27.53
N SER A 191 -7.61 -1.51 26.90
CA SER A 191 -6.49 -2.22 27.52
C SER A 191 -5.68 -1.36 28.51
N LEU A 192 -5.69 -0.04 28.36
CA LEU A 192 -4.96 0.89 29.22
C LEU A 192 -5.79 1.40 30.40
N LYS A 193 -7.12 1.34 30.33
CA LYS A 193 -8.01 1.79 31.42
C LYS A 193 -7.69 1.17 32.79
N PRO A 194 -7.52 -0.17 32.93
CA PRO A 194 -7.26 -0.79 34.24
C PRO A 194 -5.89 -0.37 34.80
N LEU A 195 -4.89 -0.19 33.94
CA LEU A 195 -3.55 0.26 34.39
C LEU A 195 -3.55 1.70 34.86
N ARG A 196 -4.30 2.60 34.18
CA ARG A 196 -4.48 3.99 34.62
C ARG A 196 -5.24 4.09 35.93
N ALA A 197 -6.30 3.28 36.13
CA ALA A 197 -7.05 3.24 37.38
C ALA A 197 -6.17 2.79 38.56
N GLN A 198 -5.29 1.79 38.35
CA GLN A 198 -4.33 1.36 39.36
C GLN A 198 -3.32 2.46 39.72
N LEU A 199 -2.87 3.23 38.75
CA LEU A 199 -1.91 4.33 38.96
C LEU A 199 -2.54 5.44 39.82
N ILE A 200 -3.76 5.86 39.49
CA ILE A 200 -4.50 6.87 40.25
C ILE A 200 -4.78 6.37 41.68
N GLY A 201 -5.14 5.10 41.85
CA GLY A 201 -5.39 4.52 43.18
C GLY A 201 -4.11 4.40 44.03
N CYS A 202 -2.94 4.26 43.45
CA CYS A 202 -1.65 4.27 44.15
C CYS A 202 -1.22 5.68 44.55
N GLU A 203 -1.49 6.69 43.76
CA GLU A 203 -1.18 8.09 44.08
C GLU A 203 -2.08 8.61 45.22
N ALA A 204 -3.36 8.22 45.23
CA ALA A 204 -4.28 8.58 46.28
C ALA A 204 -3.98 7.93 47.65
N LYS A 205 -3.24 6.83 47.71
CA LYS A 205 -2.84 6.14 48.95
C LYS A 205 -1.46 6.53 49.46
N GLY A 206 -0.69 7.27 48.71
CA GLY A 206 0.68 7.64 49.05
C GLY A 206 0.87 9.11 49.48
N GLY A 207 -0.19 9.92 49.49
CA GLY A 207 -0.27 11.25 50.05
C GLY A 207 -1.06 11.24 51.37
#